data_1b0b53736f38412bf246b4662df60964
#
_entry.id   1b0b53736f38412bf246b4662df60964
#
_cell.length_a   1.000
_cell.length_b   1.000
_cell.length_c   1.000
_cell.angle_alpha   90.00
_cell.angle_beta   90.00
_cell.angle_gamma   90.00
#
_symmetry.space_group_name_H-M   'P 1'
#
loop_
_entity.id
_entity.type
_entity.pdbx_description
1 polymer ?
#
loop_
_entity_poly.entity_id
_entity_poly.type
_entity_poly.pdbx_seq_one_letter_code
_entity_poly.pdbx_strand_id
1 'polypeptide(L)'
;MKTVTIEGQLRTGVGKKAARQLRAQELVPGVIYGGPTEVTFAAPAKAFKPLVYTGEFQYAQVNLEGKIYKCILKDLQFDTVSDALIHVDLLELVDTKKVIADLPLKYTGTSIGVKEGGKLVVKMKSIKVKTLPKFLKEFIEVDITTLALNENLRVSDIVTSEMEVMNSPRIPIASVVMTRQLKQAEASAAKDEKKK
;
A
#
# COMPACT_ATOMS: atom_id res chain seq x y z
N MET A 1 -6.28 4.67 -13.48
CA MET A 1 -5.95 3.52 -12.63
C MET A 1 -5.77 2.27 -13.46
N LYS A 2 -4.73 1.50 -13.17
CA LYS A 2 -4.48 0.22 -13.85
C LYS A 2 -5.43 -0.84 -13.33
N THR A 3 -5.90 -1.73 -14.22
CA THR A 3 -6.78 -2.84 -13.88
C THR A 3 -6.10 -4.15 -14.28
N VAL A 4 -6.00 -5.08 -13.35
CA VAL A 4 -5.46 -6.42 -13.60
C VAL A 4 -6.63 -7.37 -13.76
N THR A 5 -6.70 -8.04 -14.91
CA THR A 5 -7.72 -9.07 -15.17
C THR A 5 -7.22 -10.42 -14.69
N ILE A 6 -8.02 -11.10 -13.90
CA ILE A 6 -7.73 -12.41 -13.33
C ILE A 6 -8.85 -13.36 -13.76
N GLU A 7 -8.50 -14.40 -14.47
CA GLU A 7 -9.41 -15.48 -14.81
C GLU A 7 -9.37 -16.56 -13.73
N GLY A 8 -10.50 -16.88 -13.17
CA GLY A 8 -10.62 -17.87 -12.11
C GLY A 8 -11.79 -18.81 -12.31
N GLN A 9 -11.86 -19.84 -11.47
CA GLN A 9 -12.92 -20.82 -11.43
C GLN A 9 -13.62 -20.76 -10.08
N LEU A 10 -14.94 -20.97 -10.06
CA LEU A 10 -15.69 -21.09 -8.82
C LEU A 10 -15.21 -22.32 -8.04
N ARG A 11 -15.06 -22.13 -6.73
CA ARG A 11 -14.61 -23.19 -5.84
C ARG A 11 -15.79 -23.79 -5.11
N THR A 12 -16.05 -25.09 -5.31
CA THR A 12 -17.08 -25.84 -4.62
C THR A 12 -16.55 -26.60 -3.39
N GLY A 13 -15.28 -26.99 -3.42
CA GLY A 13 -14.64 -27.74 -2.34
C GLY A 13 -14.10 -26.82 -1.23
N VAL A 14 -14.51 -27.06 0.02
CA VAL A 14 -14.01 -26.36 1.22
C VAL A 14 -13.11 -27.28 2.05
N GLY A 15 -12.24 -26.66 2.86
CA GLY A 15 -11.42 -27.34 3.83
C GLY A 15 -9.97 -27.57 3.41
N LYS A 16 -9.18 -28.12 4.36
CA LYS A 16 -7.70 -28.25 4.27
C LYS A 16 -7.24 -29.12 3.09
N LYS A 17 -7.93 -30.25 2.84
CA LYS A 17 -7.56 -31.19 1.77
C LYS A 17 -7.75 -30.55 0.38
N ALA A 18 -8.90 -29.92 0.15
CA ALA A 18 -9.20 -29.25 -1.12
C ALA A 18 -8.24 -28.07 -1.38
N ALA A 19 -7.96 -27.22 -0.39
CA ALA A 19 -7.00 -26.14 -0.52
C ALA A 19 -5.58 -26.62 -0.84
N ARG A 20 -5.14 -27.75 -0.24
CA ARG A 20 -3.83 -28.34 -0.53
C ARG A 20 -3.74 -28.87 -1.96
N GLN A 21 -4.81 -29.47 -2.47
CA GLN A 21 -4.86 -29.97 -3.86
C GLN A 21 -4.77 -28.81 -4.87
N LEU A 22 -5.50 -27.70 -4.64
CA LEU A 22 -5.43 -26.52 -5.50
C LEU A 22 -4.01 -25.95 -5.55
N ARG A 23 -3.35 -25.78 -4.41
CA ARG A 23 -1.98 -25.27 -4.34
C ARG A 23 -0.96 -26.19 -5.03
N ALA A 24 -1.17 -27.50 -4.97
CA ALA A 24 -0.35 -28.47 -5.70
C ALA A 24 -0.49 -28.33 -7.22
N GLN A 25 -1.60 -27.74 -7.71
CA GLN A 25 -1.86 -27.44 -9.11
C GLN A 25 -1.49 -25.98 -9.48
N GLU A 26 -0.70 -25.29 -8.65
CA GLU A 26 -0.35 -23.87 -8.79
C GLU A 26 -1.58 -22.91 -8.80
N LEU A 27 -2.72 -23.36 -8.26
CA LEU A 27 -3.91 -22.55 -8.09
C LEU A 27 -3.96 -21.98 -6.67
N VAL A 28 -4.20 -20.69 -6.57
CA VAL A 28 -4.37 -19.99 -5.28
C VAL A 28 -5.85 -19.84 -4.99
N PRO A 29 -6.33 -20.38 -3.86
CA PRO A 29 -7.69 -20.11 -3.41
C PRO A 29 -7.83 -18.65 -2.95
N GLY A 30 -8.96 -18.04 -3.26
CA GLY A 30 -9.30 -16.70 -2.83
C GLY A 30 -10.77 -16.56 -2.49
N VAL A 31 -11.10 -15.45 -1.85
CA VAL A 31 -12.45 -15.05 -1.48
C VAL A 31 -12.72 -13.64 -1.96
N ILE A 32 -13.90 -13.41 -2.56
CA ILE A 32 -14.44 -12.10 -2.88
C ILE A 32 -15.58 -11.83 -1.90
N TYR A 33 -15.50 -10.75 -1.15
CA TYR A 33 -16.52 -10.34 -0.18
C TYR A 33 -16.81 -8.84 -0.25
N GLY A 34 -17.82 -8.37 0.51
CA GLY A 34 -18.25 -6.97 0.52
C GLY A 34 -19.38 -6.65 -0.43
N GLY A 35 -19.63 -7.50 -1.42
CA GLY A 35 -20.79 -7.46 -2.30
C GLY A 35 -22.06 -8.04 -1.68
N PRO A 36 -23.06 -8.38 -2.51
CA PRO A 36 -24.31 -9.02 -2.06
C PRO A 36 -24.12 -10.48 -1.63
N THR A 37 -23.16 -11.17 -2.23
CA THR A 37 -22.84 -12.58 -1.94
C THR A 37 -21.33 -12.76 -1.85
N GLU A 38 -20.88 -13.59 -0.92
CA GLU A 38 -19.50 -14.02 -0.84
C GLU A 38 -19.22 -15.10 -1.89
N VAL A 39 -18.14 -14.94 -2.62
CA VAL A 39 -17.76 -15.86 -3.69
C VAL A 39 -16.38 -16.43 -3.41
N THR A 40 -16.30 -17.76 -3.32
CA THR A 40 -15.01 -18.46 -3.21
C THR A 40 -14.56 -18.92 -4.59
N PHE A 41 -13.30 -18.65 -4.91
CA PHE A 41 -12.72 -18.95 -6.21
C PHE A 41 -11.30 -19.51 -6.09
N ALA A 42 -10.79 -19.98 -7.20
CA ALA A 42 -9.38 -20.36 -7.35
C ALA A 42 -8.87 -19.82 -8.69
N ALA A 43 -7.68 -19.26 -8.70
CA ALA A 43 -7.05 -18.73 -9.91
C ALA A 43 -5.55 -19.05 -9.93
N PRO A 44 -4.90 -19.06 -11.12
CA PRO A 44 -3.48 -19.35 -11.23
C PRO A 44 -2.63 -18.33 -10.46
N ALA A 45 -1.63 -18.80 -9.70
CA ALA A 45 -0.72 -17.92 -8.93
C ALA A 45 -0.05 -16.85 -9.81
N LYS A 46 0.22 -17.18 -11.08
CA LYS A 46 0.83 -16.27 -12.07
C LYS A 46 -0.05 -15.06 -12.36
N ALA A 47 -1.39 -15.21 -12.33
CA ALA A 47 -2.33 -14.11 -12.60
C ALA A 47 -2.32 -13.02 -11.51
N PHE A 48 -1.93 -13.38 -10.28
CA PHE A 48 -1.83 -12.43 -9.18
C PHE A 48 -0.51 -11.65 -9.14
N LYS A 49 0.54 -12.10 -9.87
CA LYS A 49 1.85 -11.44 -9.83
C LYS A 49 1.81 -9.93 -10.09
N PRO A 50 1.12 -9.42 -11.13
CA PRO A 50 1.07 -7.99 -11.37
C PRO A 50 0.33 -7.20 -10.28
N LEU A 51 -0.55 -7.84 -9.52
CA LEU A 51 -1.29 -7.22 -8.42
C LEU A 51 -0.52 -7.23 -7.10
N VAL A 52 0.23 -8.31 -6.84
CA VAL A 52 0.88 -8.57 -5.55
C VAL A 52 2.27 -7.95 -5.45
N TYR A 53 3.07 -8.04 -6.54
CA TYR A 53 4.48 -7.62 -6.52
C TYR A 53 4.70 -6.20 -7.05
N THR A 54 3.68 -5.35 -7.01
CA THR A 54 3.77 -3.93 -7.37
C THR A 54 3.45 -3.06 -6.16
N GLY A 55 4.16 -1.92 -6.07
CA GLY A 55 3.87 -0.91 -5.05
C GLY A 55 2.74 0.05 -5.45
N GLU A 56 2.11 -0.16 -6.61
CA GLU A 56 1.03 0.68 -7.13
C GLU A 56 -0.32 0.12 -6.69
N PHE A 57 -1.25 1.00 -6.34
CA PHE A 57 -2.62 0.58 -6.09
C PHE A 57 -3.34 0.29 -7.41
N GLN A 58 -3.88 -0.92 -7.54
CA GLN A 58 -4.53 -1.39 -8.76
C GLN A 58 -5.88 -2.02 -8.45
N TYR A 59 -6.78 -1.98 -9.43
CA TYR A 59 -8.03 -2.74 -9.38
C TYR A 59 -7.80 -4.16 -9.88
N ALA A 60 -8.41 -5.12 -9.19
CA ALA A 60 -8.52 -6.49 -9.66
C ALA A 60 -9.89 -6.68 -10.33
N GLN A 61 -9.89 -7.13 -11.56
CA GLN A 61 -11.09 -7.54 -12.28
C GLN A 61 -11.08 -9.06 -12.39
N VAL A 62 -11.90 -9.71 -11.58
CA VAL A 62 -11.97 -11.18 -11.53
C VAL A 62 -13.11 -11.65 -12.41
N ASN A 63 -12.80 -12.48 -13.40
CA ASN A 63 -13.78 -13.12 -14.27
C ASN A 63 -14.02 -14.55 -13.79
N LEU A 64 -15.24 -14.84 -13.35
CA LEU A 64 -15.65 -16.16 -12.89
C LEU A 64 -16.88 -16.60 -13.70
N GLU A 65 -16.71 -17.59 -14.57
CA GLU A 65 -17.80 -18.16 -15.39
C GLU A 65 -18.64 -17.10 -16.14
N GLY A 66 -17.97 -16.05 -16.65
CA GLY A 66 -18.62 -14.97 -17.39
C GLY A 66 -19.15 -13.82 -16.54
N LYS A 67 -19.08 -13.91 -15.20
CA LYS A 67 -19.36 -12.79 -14.30
C LYS A 67 -18.07 -12.05 -13.96
N ILE A 68 -18.11 -10.73 -14.08
CA ILE A 68 -16.97 -9.85 -13.83
C ILE A 68 -17.17 -9.15 -12.49
N TYR A 69 -16.25 -9.36 -11.56
CA TYR A 69 -16.19 -8.71 -10.26
C TYR A 69 -15.09 -7.66 -10.24
N LYS A 70 -15.44 -6.41 -9.93
CA LYS A 70 -14.46 -5.33 -9.70
C LYS A 70 -14.10 -5.30 -8.23
N CYS A 71 -12.85 -5.57 -7.93
CA CYS A 71 -12.36 -5.75 -6.57
C CYS A 71 -11.10 -4.95 -6.32
N ILE A 72 -10.78 -4.76 -5.04
CA ILE A 72 -9.47 -4.33 -4.57
C ILE A 72 -8.84 -5.44 -3.73
N LEU A 73 -7.52 -5.49 -3.77
CA LEU A 73 -6.74 -6.37 -2.91
C LEU A 73 -6.87 -5.91 -1.46
N LYS A 74 -7.26 -6.82 -0.58
CA LYS A 74 -7.43 -6.50 0.85
C LYS A 74 -6.37 -7.15 1.72
N ASP A 75 -6.15 -8.44 1.53
CA ASP A 75 -5.13 -9.17 2.29
C ASP A 75 -4.51 -10.30 1.46
N LEU A 76 -3.30 -10.68 1.84
CA LEU A 76 -2.49 -11.70 1.20
C LEU A 76 -1.87 -12.60 2.25
N GLN A 77 -1.89 -13.89 2.01
CA GLN A 77 -1.20 -14.86 2.85
C GLN A 77 -0.11 -15.54 2.04
N PHE A 78 1.10 -15.53 2.59
CA PHE A 78 2.26 -16.20 2.01
C PHE A 78 2.73 -17.35 2.89
N ASP A 79 3.31 -18.34 2.26
CA ASP A 79 4.03 -19.40 2.96
C ASP A 79 5.32 -18.86 3.55
N THR A 80 5.59 -19.16 4.81
CA THR A 80 6.73 -18.61 5.56
C THR A 80 8.11 -19.14 5.12
N VAL A 81 8.14 -20.22 4.36
CA VAL A 81 9.39 -20.86 3.92
C VAL A 81 9.63 -20.69 2.43
N SER A 82 8.58 -20.86 1.63
CA SER A 82 8.67 -20.82 0.16
C SER A 82 8.29 -19.48 -0.45
N ASP A 83 7.78 -18.51 0.34
CA ASP A 83 7.20 -17.25 -0.12
C ASP A 83 6.10 -17.42 -1.18
N ALA A 84 5.52 -18.62 -1.27
CA ALA A 84 4.44 -18.90 -2.20
C ALA A 84 3.13 -18.28 -1.71
N LEU A 85 2.35 -17.70 -2.62
CA LEU A 85 1.04 -17.15 -2.31
C LEU A 85 0.06 -18.27 -1.92
N ILE A 86 -0.47 -18.22 -0.71
CA ILE A 86 -1.36 -19.24 -0.13
C ILE A 86 -2.83 -18.86 -0.29
N HIS A 87 -3.17 -17.59 -0.06
CA HIS A 87 -4.54 -17.10 -0.07
C HIS A 87 -4.60 -15.65 -0.50
N VAL A 88 -5.70 -15.27 -1.13
CA VAL A 88 -5.97 -13.89 -1.57
C VAL A 88 -7.37 -13.48 -1.13
N ASP A 89 -7.45 -12.34 -0.44
CA ASP A 89 -8.70 -11.72 -0.03
C ASP A 89 -8.97 -10.50 -0.90
N LEU A 90 -10.09 -10.52 -1.60
CA LEU A 90 -10.53 -9.44 -2.47
C LEU A 90 -11.82 -8.82 -1.94
N LEU A 91 -11.86 -7.50 -1.89
CA LEU A 91 -13.05 -6.74 -1.51
C LEU A 91 -13.73 -6.22 -2.77
N GLU A 92 -14.98 -6.62 -2.99
CA GLU A 92 -15.81 -6.14 -4.10
C GLU A 92 -16.15 -4.66 -3.90
N LEU A 93 -16.02 -3.89 -4.96
CA LEU A 93 -16.32 -2.47 -4.97
C LEU A 93 -17.80 -2.25 -5.28
N VAL A 94 -18.56 -1.86 -4.26
CA VAL A 94 -19.94 -1.43 -4.39
C VAL A 94 -19.98 0.09 -4.28
N ASP A 95 -20.54 0.77 -5.27
CA ASP A 95 -20.52 2.25 -5.38
C ASP A 95 -21.13 2.98 -4.18
N THR A 96 -22.01 2.33 -3.44
CA THR A 96 -22.70 2.90 -2.28
C THR A 96 -21.98 2.70 -0.96
N LYS A 97 -21.00 1.80 -0.89
CA LYS A 97 -20.29 1.45 0.35
C LYS A 97 -18.93 2.10 0.41
N LYS A 98 -18.60 2.73 1.54
CA LYS A 98 -17.24 3.19 1.82
C LYS A 98 -16.31 2.00 2.00
N VAL A 99 -15.15 2.05 1.37
CA VAL A 99 -14.12 1.01 1.46
C VAL A 99 -12.87 1.56 2.13
N ILE A 100 -12.17 0.69 2.84
CA ILE A 100 -10.86 1.02 3.44
C ILE A 100 -9.81 0.39 2.52
N ALA A 101 -8.97 1.23 1.95
CA ALA A 101 -7.87 0.83 1.08
C ALA A 101 -6.53 1.37 1.58
N ASP A 102 -5.47 0.64 1.31
CA ASP A 102 -4.10 1.08 1.56
C ASP A 102 -3.55 1.72 0.28
N LEU A 103 -3.44 3.07 0.28
CA LEU A 103 -2.94 3.82 -0.87
C LEU A 103 -1.45 4.12 -0.71
N PRO A 104 -0.63 3.92 -1.74
CA PRO A 104 0.78 4.27 -1.71
C PRO A 104 0.96 5.79 -1.69
N LEU A 105 2.02 6.24 -1.00
CA LEU A 105 2.43 7.63 -0.94
C LEU A 105 3.52 7.89 -1.97
N LYS A 106 3.32 8.90 -2.80
CA LYS A 106 4.32 9.39 -3.75
C LYS A 106 4.87 10.72 -3.26
N TYR A 107 6.13 10.73 -2.89
CA TYR A 107 6.82 11.93 -2.43
C TYR A 107 7.28 12.76 -3.62
N THR A 108 6.88 14.03 -3.66
CA THR A 108 7.21 14.97 -4.73
C THR A 108 8.06 16.13 -4.20
N GLY A 109 8.91 16.69 -5.07
CA GLY A 109 9.82 17.77 -4.71
C GLY A 109 11.14 17.32 -4.07
N THR A 110 11.98 18.28 -3.77
CA THR A 110 13.26 18.09 -3.04
C THR A 110 13.24 18.96 -1.80
N SER A 111 13.36 18.35 -0.63
CA SER A 111 13.27 19.08 0.64
C SER A 111 14.47 20.04 0.83
N ILE A 112 14.22 21.16 1.49
CA ILE A 112 15.23 22.14 1.88
C ILE A 112 16.31 21.46 2.73
N GLY A 113 15.92 20.66 3.71
CA GLY A 113 16.85 19.97 4.57
C GLY A 113 17.73 18.95 3.87
N VAL A 114 17.29 18.36 2.74
CA VAL A 114 18.15 17.50 1.90
C VAL A 114 19.18 18.35 1.13
N LYS A 115 18.79 19.53 0.64
CA LYS A 115 19.72 20.47 -0.01
C LYS A 115 20.80 20.97 0.95
N GLU A 116 20.50 21.06 2.23
CA GLU A 116 21.42 21.40 3.31
C GLU A 116 22.30 20.22 3.76
N GLY A 117 22.20 19.06 3.11
CA GLY A 117 23.01 17.86 3.38
C GLY A 117 22.37 16.87 4.36
N GLY A 118 21.09 17.04 4.69
CA GLY A 118 20.30 16.06 5.44
C GLY A 118 19.96 14.83 4.60
N LYS A 119 19.53 13.75 5.27
CA LYS A 119 19.05 12.53 4.62
C LYS A 119 17.54 12.40 4.82
N LEU A 120 16.79 12.27 3.73
CA LEU A 120 15.38 11.94 3.77
C LEU A 120 15.19 10.48 4.21
N VAL A 121 14.40 10.27 5.25
CA VAL A 121 14.00 8.96 5.73
C VAL A 121 12.50 8.82 5.58
N VAL A 122 12.06 7.98 4.65
CA VAL A 122 10.66 7.62 4.46
C VAL A 122 10.29 6.57 5.50
N LYS A 123 9.33 6.88 6.36
CA LYS A 123 8.84 5.98 7.43
C LYS A 123 7.60 5.21 7.02
N MET A 124 6.74 5.81 6.20
CA MET A 124 5.53 5.16 5.69
C MET A 124 5.54 5.18 4.17
N LYS A 125 5.24 4.03 3.56
CA LYS A 125 5.11 3.89 2.11
C LYS A 125 3.66 3.94 1.64
N SER A 126 2.72 3.61 2.52
CA SER A 126 1.27 3.60 2.24
C SER A 126 0.50 4.12 3.43
N ILE A 127 -0.72 4.58 3.20
CA ILE A 127 -1.64 5.11 4.21
C ILE A 127 -3.02 4.48 4.04
N LYS A 128 -3.66 4.16 5.17
CA LYS A 128 -5.02 3.62 5.19
C LYS A 128 -6.02 4.75 5.06
N VAL A 129 -6.84 4.68 4.01
CA VAL A 129 -7.88 5.66 3.76
C VAL A 129 -9.23 4.98 3.64
N LYS A 130 -10.27 5.65 4.13
CA LYS A 130 -11.66 5.25 3.99
C LYS A 130 -12.34 6.21 3.05
N THR A 131 -12.81 5.70 1.91
CA THR A 131 -13.44 6.52 0.88
C THR A 131 -14.47 5.73 0.08
N LEU A 132 -15.25 6.41 -0.75
CA LEU A 132 -16.12 5.74 -1.73
C LEU A 132 -15.26 5.27 -2.93
N PRO A 133 -15.63 4.17 -3.60
CA PRO A 133 -14.89 3.63 -4.76
C PRO A 133 -14.61 4.65 -5.86
N LYS A 134 -15.50 5.63 -6.03
CA LYS A 134 -15.37 6.72 -7.04
C LYS A 134 -14.20 7.65 -6.80
N PHE A 135 -13.79 7.83 -5.53
CA PHE A 135 -12.72 8.75 -5.13
C PHE A 135 -11.38 8.05 -4.86
N LEU A 136 -11.28 6.74 -5.10
CA LEU A 136 -10.02 6.03 -4.99
C LEU A 136 -9.02 6.57 -6.02
N LYS A 137 -7.79 6.84 -5.57
CA LYS A 137 -6.66 7.29 -6.40
C LYS A 137 -5.57 6.21 -6.45
N GLU A 138 -4.74 6.26 -7.48
CA GLU A 138 -3.61 5.33 -7.61
C GLU A 138 -2.55 5.53 -6.53
N PHE A 139 -2.33 6.79 -6.15
CA PHE A 139 -1.39 7.20 -5.10
C PHE A 139 -1.84 8.54 -4.51
N ILE A 140 -1.31 8.85 -3.35
CA ILE A 140 -1.46 10.16 -2.72
C ILE A 140 -0.15 10.90 -2.88
N GLU A 141 -0.18 12.08 -3.49
CA GLU A 141 0.98 12.95 -3.62
C GLU A 141 1.22 13.71 -2.31
N VAL A 142 2.47 13.68 -1.88
CA VAL A 142 2.92 14.34 -0.66
C VAL A 142 4.10 15.24 -1.02
N ASP A 143 3.92 16.55 -0.90
CA ASP A 143 4.99 17.51 -1.14
C ASP A 143 5.92 17.58 0.08
N ILE A 144 7.21 17.36 -0.18
CA ILE A 144 8.27 17.42 0.82
C ILE A 144 9.16 18.65 0.66
N THR A 145 8.82 19.59 -0.23
CA THR A 145 9.68 20.72 -0.60
C THR A 145 10.01 21.61 0.60
N THR A 146 9.04 21.87 1.47
CA THR A 146 9.17 22.74 2.64
C THR A 146 9.86 22.09 3.84
N LEU A 147 10.15 20.78 3.79
CA LEU A 147 10.66 20.03 4.93
C LEU A 147 12.11 20.40 5.24
N ALA A 148 12.35 20.98 6.42
CA ALA A 148 13.65 21.42 6.91
C ALA A 148 14.44 20.28 7.61
N LEU A 149 15.69 20.57 8.01
CA LEU A 149 16.51 19.64 8.81
C LEU A 149 15.86 19.33 10.16
N ASN A 150 15.89 18.05 10.56
CA ASN A 150 15.30 17.51 11.77
C ASN A 150 13.78 17.68 11.88
N GLU A 151 13.10 17.99 10.79
CA GLU A 151 11.67 18.13 10.73
C GLU A 151 11.00 16.80 10.31
N ASN A 152 9.74 16.62 10.75
CA ASN A 152 8.94 15.45 10.44
C ASN A 152 7.64 15.88 9.76
N LEU A 153 7.37 15.34 8.59
CA LEU A 153 6.08 15.40 7.96
C LEU A 153 5.16 14.34 8.58
N ARG A 154 3.97 14.73 9.00
CA ARG A 154 3.02 13.86 9.70
C ARG A 154 1.78 13.57 8.84
N VAL A 155 1.01 12.58 9.29
CA VAL A 155 -0.28 12.24 8.65
C VAL A 155 -1.25 13.43 8.65
N SER A 156 -1.21 14.29 9.68
CA SER A 156 -2.02 15.52 9.76
C SER A 156 -1.80 16.50 8.61
N ASP A 157 -0.61 16.46 8.01
CA ASP A 157 -0.19 17.44 6.99
C ASP A 157 -0.64 17.04 5.58
N ILE A 158 -1.23 15.82 5.46
CA ILE A 158 -1.83 15.37 4.20
C ILE A 158 -3.22 15.97 4.04
N VAL A 159 -3.37 16.87 3.09
CA VAL A 159 -4.68 17.43 2.73
C VAL A 159 -5.38 16.50 1.74
N THR A 160 -6.42 15.82 2.20
CA THR A 160 -7.30 15.00 1.34
C THR A 160 -8.74 15.46 1.51
N SER A 161 -9.33 16.04 0.45
CA SER A 161 -10.67 16.64 0.52
C SER A 161 -11.82 15.60 0.52
N GLU A 162 -11.59 14.38 0.04
CA GLU A 162 -12.65 13.39 -0.19
C GLU A 162 -12.38 12.02 0.46
N MET A 163 -11.27 11.91 1.20
CA MET A 163 -10.81 10.68 1.82
C MET A 163 -10.62 10.89 3.32
N GLU A 164 -11.15 9.98 4.11
CA GLU A 164 -10.94 9.94 5.56
C GLU A 164 -9.69 9.11 5.86
N VAL A 165 -8.66 9.74 6.40
CA VAL A 165 -7.43 9.04 6.80
C VAL A 165 -7.66 8.31 8.11
N MET A 166 -7.41 6.99 8.12
CA MET A 166 -7.62 6.13 9.29
C MET A 166 -6.39 6.06 10.22
N ASN A 167 -5.23 6.45 9.71
CA ASN A 167 -4.00 6.46 10.52
C ASN A 167 -4.01 7.60 11.53
N SER A 168 -3.35 7.42 12.68
CA SER A 168 -3.23 8.48 13.69
C SER A 168 -2.52 9.71 13.12
N PRO A 169 -3.05 10.93 13.30
CA PRO A 169 -2.49 12.18 12.76
C PRO A 169 -1.06 12.48 13.24
N ARG A 170 -0.65 11.92 14.38
CA ARG A 170 0.68 12.15 14.97
C ARG A 170 1.79 11.30 14.35
N ILE A 171 1.46 10.29 13.55
CA ILE A 171 2.46 9.38 12.97
C ILE A 171 3.28 10.14 11.92
N PRO A 172 4.63 10.12 12.00
CA PRO A 172 5.48 10.72 10.99
C PRO A 172 5.52 9.83 9.73
N ILE A 173 5.35 10.46 8.58
CA ILE A 173 5.37 9.84 7.26
C ILE A 173 6.79 9.86 6.68
N ALA A 174 7.42 11.03 6.72
CA ALA A 174 8.79 11.26 6.30
C ALA A 174 9.50 12.19 7.28
N SER A 175 10.82 12.07 7.34
CA SER A 175 11.65 12.91 8.20
C SER A 175 12.95 13.23 7.47
N VAL A 176 13.48 14.43 7.65
CA VAL A 176 14.85 14.74 7.25
C VAL A 176 15.74 14.69 8.48
N VAL A 177 16.72 13.81 8.44
CA VAL A 177 17.64 13.58 9.55
C VAL A 177 19.02 14.12 9.20
N MET A 178 19.66 14.76 10.17
CA MET A 178 21.04 15.19 10.03
C MET A 178 21.97 14.01 9.79
N THR A 179 22.88 14.12 8.83
CA THR A 179 23.95 13.16 8.61
C THR A 179 25.07 13.31 9.66
N ARG A 180 25.84 12.25 9.86
CA ARG A 180 26.98 12.30 10.81
C ARG A 180 27.99 13.37 10.44
N GLN A 181 28.20 13.60 9.16
CA GLN A 181 29.11 14.63 8.63
C GLN A 181 28.65 16.04 9.01
N LEU A 182 27.36 16.34 8.84
CA LEU A 182 26.80 17.63 9.26
C LEU A 182 26.91 17.85 10.77
N LYS A 183 26.60 16.83 11.58
CA LYS A 183 26.76 16.91 13.03
C LYS A 183 28.21 17.18 13.47
N GLN A 184 29.19 16.61 12.76
CA GLN A 184 30.59 16.85 13.02
C GLN A 184 31.01 18.26 12.59
N ALA A 185 30.53 18.74 11.45
CA ALA A 185 30.81 20.10 10.97
C ALA A 185 30.20 21.16 11.90
N GLU A 186 28.97 20.99 12.36
CA GLU A 186 28.37 21.90 13.37
C GLU A 186 29.09 21.85 14.71
N ALA A 187 29.48 20.65 15.17
CA ALA A 187 30.21 20.51 16.42
C ALA A 187 31.62 21.14 16.34
N SER A 188 32.27 21.13 15.17
CA SER A 188 33.55 21.83 14.97
C SER A 188 33.35 23.36 14.92
N ALA A 189 32.34 23.83 14.18
CA ALA A 189 32.02 25.27 14.11
C ALA A 189 31.66 25.86 15.48
N ALA A 190 30.84 25.15 16.26
CA ALA A 190 30.46 25.56 17.62
C ALA A 190 31.65 25.55 18.62
N LYS A 191 32.72 24.77 18.36
CA LYS A 191 33.96 24.82 19.15
C LYS A 191 34.84 26.00 18.80
N ASP A 192 34.85 26.42 17.54
CA ASP A 192 35.63 27.57 17.10
C ASP A 192 35.01 28.90 17.54
N GLU A 193 33.67 29.00 17.60
CA GLU A 193 32.99 30.17 18.17
C GLU A 193 33.19 30.34 19.68
N LYS A 194 33.34 29.24 20.44
CA LYS A 194 33.63 29.31 21.89
C LYS A 194 35.08 29.61 22.24
N LYS A 195 35.98 29.63 21.25
CA LYS A 195 37.42 29.96 21.42
C LYS A 195 37.77 31.41 21.06
N LYS A 196 36.82 32.15 20.54
CA LYS A 196 36.93 33.58 20.30
C LYS A 196 36.25 34.35 21.46
#